data_efddb5e7ebf640158016f05e1aa88221
#
_entry.id   efddb5e7ebf640158016f05e1aa88221
#
_cell.length_a   1.000
_cell.length_b   1.000
_cell.length_c   1.000
_cell.angle_alpha   90.00
_cell.angle_beta   90.00
_cell.angle_gamma   90.00
#
_symmetry.space_group_name_H-M   'P 1'
#
loop_
_entity.id
_entity.type
_entity.pdbx_description
1 polymer ?
#
loop_
_entity_poly.entity_id
_entity_poly.type
_entity_poly.pdbx_seq_one_letter_code
_entity_poly.pdbx_strand_id
1 'polypeptide(L)'
;MKTLQDLRVEIDQLDTQILTLLNQRAQSAHEVGELKKREGSAVFRPDREAQVISKLQTLNDTSGGLLKSESIGHIWREVMSGCRALEATQRIAYLGPAGTFSQQ
;
A
#
# COMPACT_ATOMS: atom_id res chain seq x y z
N MET A 1 -4.07 18.06 29.13
CA MET A 1 -5.03 17.59 28.15
C MET A 1 -4.71 18.12 26.78
N LYS A 2 -4.84 17.29 25.77
CA LYS A 2 -4.51 17.72 24.41
C LYS A 2 -5.59 18.60 23.83
N THR A 3 -5.17 19.63 23.14
CA THR A 3 -6.10 20.50 22.42
C THR A 3 -6.39 19.94 21.04
N LEU A 4 -7.37 20.52 20.37
CA LEU A 4 -7.65 20.16 18.99
C LEU A 4 -6.41 20.36 18.10
N GLN A 5 -5.70 21.44 18.33
CA GLN A 5 -4.49 21.72 17.56
C GLN A 5 -3.42 20.66 17.79
N ASP A 6 -3.25 20.24 19.05
CA ASP A 6 -2.29 19.18 19.39
C ASP A 6 -2.62 17.89 18.64
N LEU A 7 -3.90 17.53 18.60
CA LEU A 7 -4.31 16.32 17.94
C LEU A 7 -4.15 16.40 16.43
N ARG A 8 -4.38 17.56 15.86
CA ARG A 8 -4.15 17.75 14.43
C ARG A 8 -2.68 17.61 14.06
N VAL A 9 -1.79 18.13 14.90
CA VAL A 9 -0.36 17.97 14.67
C VAL A 9 0.02 16.50 14.75
N GLU A 10 -0.53 15.76 15.73
CA GLU A 10 -0.27 14.34 15.84
C GLU A 10 -0.72 13.58 14.59
N ILE A 11 -1.91 13.90 14.10
CA ILE A 11 -2.43 13.24 12.90
C ILE A 11 -1.56 13.54 11.71
N ASP A 12 -1.11 14.78 11.55
CA ASP A 12 -0.22 15.14 10.44
C ASP A 12 1.08 14.33 10.49
N GLN A 13 1.63 14.16 11.69
CA GLN A 13 2.84 13.37 11.85
C GLN A 13 2.61 11.91 11.52
N LEU A 14 1.46 11.36 11.94
CA LEU A 14 1.11 9.98 11.64
C LEU A 14 0.92 9.78 10.14
N ASP A 15 0.26 10.72 9.50
CA ASP A 15 0.07 10.64 8.05
C ASP A 15 1.40 10.64 7.31
N THR A 16 2.35 11.44 7.77
CA THR A 16 3.68 11.46 7.18
C THR A 16 4.38 10.13 7.35
N GLN A 17 4.24 9.53 8.53
CA GLN A 17 4.82 8.22 8.80
C GLN A 17 4.18 7.13 7.93
N ILE A 18 2.85 7.19 7.81
CA ILE A 18 2.13 6.24 6.97
C ILE A 18 2.60 6.36 5.52
N LEU A 19 2.72 7.58 5.02
CA LEU A 19 3.18 7.80 3.66
C LEU A 19 4.57 7.21 3.45
N THR A 20 5.48 7.44 4.39
CA THR A 20 6.83 6.89 4.31
C THR A 20 6.79 5.36 4.25
N LEU A 21 5.99 4.75 5.11
CA LEU A 21 5.89 3.29 5.16
C LEU A 21 5.24 2.73 3.90
N LEU A 22 4.24 3.42 3.37
CA LEU A 22 3.60 2.98 2.13
C LEU A 22 4.60 3.00 0.98
N ASN A 23 5.45 4.02 0.92
CA ASN A 23 6.45 4.09 -0.14
C ASN A 23 7.55 3.06 0.04
N GLN A 24 7.90 2.72 1.27
CA GLN A 24 8.84 1.64 1.53
C GLN A 24 8.25 0.31 1.08
N ARG A 25 6.96 0.09 1.37
CA ARG A 25 6.29 -1.11 0.93
C ARG A 25 6.23 -1.17 -0.59
N ALA A 26 5.98 -0.05 -1.24
CA ALA A 26 5.96 0.00 -2.70
C ALA A 26 7.33 -0.35 -3.28
N GLN A 27 8.40 0.12 -2.64
CA GLN A 27 9.75 -0.21 -3.08
C GLN A 27 10.00 -1.72 -2.97
N SER A 28 9.57 -2.33 -1.85
CA SER A 28 9.72 -3.78 -1.68
C SER A 28 8.90 -4.55 -2.71
N ALA A 29 7.68 -4.09 -2.98
CA ALA A 29 6.84 -4.72 -3.99
C ALA A 29 7.46 -4.62 -5.38
N HIS A 30 8.08 -3.48 -5.67
CA HIS A 30 8.80 -3.28 -6.92
C HIS A 30 9.93 -4.30 -7.06
N GLU A 31 10.67 -4.53 -5.99
CA GLU A 31 11.77 -5.49 -5.99
C GLU A 31 11.26 -6.91 -6.18
N VAL A 32 10.14 -7.24 -5.56
CA VAL A 32 9.51 -8.55 -5.76
C VAL A 32 9.13 -8.71 -7.22
N GLY A 33 8.57 -7.67 -7.82
CA GLY A 33 8.21 -7.69 -9.24
C GLY A 33 9.41 -7.95 -10.14
N GLU A 34 10.52 -7.29 -9.84
CA GLU A 34 11.75 -7.48 -10.61
C GLU A 34 12.27 -8.91 -10.50
N LEU A 35 12.23 -9.45 -9.29
CA LEU A 35 12.71 -10.79 -9.04
C LEU A 35 11.83 -11.82 -9.77
N LYS A 36 10.52 -11.67 -9.68
CA LYS A 36 9.59 -12.58 -10.37
C LYS A 36 9.73 -12.52 -11.88
N LYS A 37 10.01 -11.34 -12.39
CA LYS A 37 10.23 -11.15 -13.81
C LYS A 37 11.42 -11.98 -14.29
N ARG A 38 12.50 -11.98 -13.51
CA ARG A 38 13.67 -12.79 -13.82
C ARG A 38 13.38 -14.27 -13.76
N GLU A 39 12.52 -14.67 -12.82
CA GLU A 39 12.18 -16.07 -12.66
C GLU A 39 11.08 -16.53 -13.59
N GLY A 40 10.41 -15.59 -14.26
CA GLY A 40 9.31 -15.93 -15.15
C GLY A 40 8.02 -16.22 -14.40
N SER A 41 7.95 -15.85 -13.13
CA SER A 41 6.76 -16.10 -12.32
C SER A 41 5.70 -15.03 -12.54
N ALA A 42 4.46 -15.38 -12.23
CA ALA A 42 3.37 -14.43 -12.32
C ALA A 42 3.51 -13.38 -11.23
N VAL A 43 3.25 -12.13 -11.59
CA VAL A 43 3.33 -11.03 -10.65
C VAL A 43 2.09 -10.96 -9.76
N PHE A 44 0.90 -11.10 -10.35
CA PHE A 44 -0.33 -10.99 -9.60
C PHE A 44 -0.70 -12.32 -8.96
N ARG A 45 -0.82 -12.30 -7.65
CA ARG A 45 -1.15 -13.48 -6.87
C ARG A 45 -2.35 -13.16 -5.99
N PRO A 46 -3.57 -13.34 -6.47
CA PRO A 46 -4.75 -13.00 -5.68
C PRO A 46 -4.85 -13.78 -4.36
N ASP A 47 -4.37 -15.01 -4.35
CA ASP A 47 -4.36 -15.80 -3.12
C ASP A 47 -3.45 -15.18 -2.06
N ARG A 48 -2.30 -14.69 -2.48
CA ARG A 48 -1.37 -14.03 -1.58
C ARG A 48 -1.98 -12.73 -1.05
N GLU A 49 -2.64 -11.96 -1.91
CA GLU A 49 -3.26 -10.71 -1.50
C GLU A 49 -4.35 -10.95 -0.47
N ALA A 50 -5.16 -11.98 -0.69
CA ALA A 50 -6.21 -12.33 0.26
C ALA A 50 -5.62 -12.74 1.61
N GLN A 51 -4.52 -13.47 1.60
CA GLN A 51 -3.84 -13.87 2.83
C GLN A 51 -3.32 -12.67 3.61
N VAL A 52 -2.75 -11.71 2.92
CA VAL A 52 -2.23 -10.51 3.58
C VAL A 52 -3.36 -9.74 4.25
N ILE A 53 -4.46 -9.55 3.55
CA ILE A 53 -5.61 -8.82 4.10
C ILE A 53 -6.16 -9.54 5.33
N SER A 54 -6.37 -10.86 5.21
CA SER A 54 -6.90 -11.65 6.32
C SER A 54 -5.99 -11.58 7.55
N LYS A 55 -4.69 -11.67 7.33
CA LYS A 55 -3.73 -11.60 8.41
C LYS A 55 -3.81 -10.25 9.12
N LEU A 56 -3.90 -9.17 8.34
CA LEU A 56 -3.95 -7.83 8.92
C LEU A 56 -5.27 -7.58 9.65
N GLN A 57 -6.36 -8.11 9.13
CA GLN A 57 -7.64 -8.00 9.80
C GLN A 57 -7.61 -8.70 11.16
N THR A 58 -7.04 -9.91 11.18
CA THR A 58 -6.91 -10.66 12.43
C THR A 58 -6.01 -9.92 13.42
N LEU A 59 -4.90 -9.41 12.92
CA LEU A 59 -3.97 -8.67 13.76
C LEU A 59 -4.62 -7.43 14.35
N ASN A 60 -5.40 -6.72 13.53
CA ASN A 60 -6.12 -5.55 13.99
C ASN A 60 -7.10 -5.91 15.09
N ASP A 61 -7.85 -7.00 14.89
CA ASP A 61 -8.85 -7.43 15.88
C ASP A 61 -8.21 -7.85 17.19
N THR A 62 -7.13 -8.61 17.11
CA THR A 62 -6.49 -9.13 18.32
C THR A 62 -5.73 -8.06 19.09
N SER A 63 -5.32 -6.99 18.42
CA SER A 63 -4.62 -5.90 19.10
C SER A 63 -5.56 -4.82 19.59
N GLY A 64 -6.86 -4.99 19.40
CA GLY A 64 -7.85 -4.03 19.85
C GLY A 64 -7.89 -2.77 19.00
N GLY A 65 -7.61 -2.90 17.71
CA GLY A 65 -7.62 -1.75 16.81
C GLY A 65 -9.00 -1.11 16.72
N LEU A 66 -9.02 0.19 16.56
CA LEU A 66 -10.28 0.93 16.47
C LEU A 66 -10.93 0.81 15.09
N LEU A 67 -10.15 0.51 14.08
CA LEU A 67 -10.69 0.40 12.73
C LEU A 67 -11.42 -0.92 12.55
N LYS A 68 -12.45 -0.89 11.72
CA LYS A 68 -13.20 -2.11 11.42
C LYS A 68 -12.43 -2.97 10.42
N SER A 69 -12.65 -4.28 10.51
CA SER A 69 -12.01 -5.23 9.57
C SER A 69 -12.28 -4.87 8.12
N GLU A 70 -13.50 -4.42 7.82
CA GLU A 70 -13.84 -4.00 6.46
C GLU A 70 -12.96 -2.87 5.99
N SER A 71 -12.72 -1.90 6.86
CA SER A 71 -11.89 -0.74 6.53
C SER A 71 -10.46 -1.17 6.25
N ILE A 72 -9.94 -2.08 7.06
CA ILE A 72 -8.60 -2.62 6.85
C ILE A 72 -8.52 -3.28 5.47
N GLY A 73 -9.54 -4.06 5.12
CA GLY A 73 -9.59 -4.70 3.81
C GLY A 73 -9.55 -3.70 2.66
N HIS A 74 -10.36 -2.65 2.77
CA HIS A 74 -10.41 -1.62 1.72
C HIS A 74 -9.09 -0.88 1.58
N ILE A 75 -8.48 -0.53 2.71
CA ILE A 75 -7.20 0.18 2.70
C ILE A 75 -6.14 -0.65 2.00
N TRP A 76 -6.04 -1.94 2.37
CA TRP A 76 -4.98 -2.77 1.80
C TRP A 76 -5.24 -3.17 0.36
N ARG A 77 -6.50 -3.28 -0.06
CA ARG A 77 -6.79 -3.50 -1.46
C ARG A 77 -6.29 -2.34 -2.30
N GLU A 78 -6.46 -1.13 -1.78
CA GLU A 78 -5.99 0.05 -2.51
C GLU A 78 -4.46 0.13 -2.51
N VAL A 79 -3.82 -0.18 -1.39
CA VAL A 79 -2.36 -0.23 -1.31
C VAL A 79 -1.80 -1.22 -2.33
N MET A 80 -2.40 -2.41 -2.39
CA MET A 80 -1.92 -3.44 -3.30
C MET A 80 -2.19 -3.08 -4.75
N SER A 81 -3.32 -2.43 -5.00
CA SER A 81 -3.65 -1.96 -6.34
C SER A 81 -2.60 -0.97 -6.84
N GLY A 82 -2.20 -0.05 -5.96
CA GLY A 82 -1.15 0.91 -6.29
C GLY A 82 0.19 0.23 -6.59
N CYS A 83 0.51 -0.79 -5.83
CA CYS A 83 1.75 -1.53 -6.05
C CYS A 83 1.72 -2.29 -7.37
N ARG A 84 0.58 -2.91 -7.71
CA ARG A 84 0.45 -3.61 -8.98
C ARG A 84 0.57 -2.65 -10.16
N ALA A 85 -0.04 -1.48 -10.03
CA ALA A 85 0.03 -0.47 -11.07
C ALA A 85 1.48 -0.04 -11.32
N LEU A 86 2.25 0.06 -10.25
CA LEU A 86 3.64 0.40 -10.35
C LEU A 86 4.42 -0.66 -11.13
N GLU A 87 4.17 -1.93 -10.84
CA GLU A 87 4.81 -3.01 -11.54
C GLU A 87 4.45 -3.03 -13.02
N ALA A 88 3.19 -2.80 -13.32
CA ALA A 88 2.73 -2.74 -14.71
C ALA A 88 3.36 -1.57 -15.45
N THR A 89 3.46 -0.42 -14.79
CA THR A 89 4.04 0.77 -15.38
C THR A 89 5.49 0.54 -15.76
N GLN A 90 6.19 -0.27 -15.02
CA GLN A 90 7.55 -0.56 -15.31
C GLN A 90 7.79 -1.11 -16.69
N ARG A 91 6.85 -1.85 -17.21
CA ARG A 91 6.99 -2.44 -18.53
C ARG A 91 6.85 -1.41 -19.64
N ILE A 92 6.17 -0.32 -19.35
CA ILE A 92 5.91 0.70 -20.35
C ILE A 92 6.33 2.05 -19.84
N ALA A 93 7.25 2.05 -18.95
CA ALA A 93 7.64 3.25 -18.27
C ALA A 93 7.96 4.43 -19.13
N TYR A 94 8.56 4.20 -20.24
CA TYR A 94 8.94 5.30 -21.05
C TYR A 94 7.78 6.05 -21.64
N LEU A 95 6.62 5.50 -21.53
CA LEU A 95 5.49 6.20 -22.05
C LEU A 95 5.16 7.39 -21.22
N GLY A 96 5.61 7.38 -20.14
CA GLY A 96 5.32 8.41 -19.27
C GLY A 96 5.36 9.56 -19.96
N PRO A 97 5.24 10.43 -19.83
CA PRO A 97 5.09 11.34 -19.00
C PRO A 97 3.72 11.40 -18.77
N ALA A 98 3.37 10.88 -19.02
CA ALA A 98 2.26 11.13 -18.90
C ALA A 98 1.78 11.14 -17.72
N GLY A 99 2.02 10.92 -17.38
CA GLY A 99 1.42 11.03 -16.55
C GLY A 99 1.11 12.01 -16.09
N THR A 100 1.34 12.29 -16.24
CA THR A 100 0.99 13.14 -15.79
C THR A 100 -0.21 13.28 -15.44
N PHE A 101 -0.43 12.85 -15.37
CA PHE A 101 -1.43 12.98 -14.95
C PHE A 101 -2.02 12.94 -14.15
N SER A 102 -1.80 12.82 -14.00
CA SER A 102 -2.27 12.80 -13.32
C SER A 102 -2.58 13.13 -12.57
N GLN A 103 -2.42 13.30 -12.59
CA GLN A 103 -2.65 13.67 -11.88
C GLN A 103 -3.20 14.06 -11.28
N GLN A 104 -3.24 13.98 -11.33
CA GLN A 104 -3.71 14.37 -10.66
C GLN A 104 -4.20 14.37 -10.00
#